data_16dd2931deba2cfd723217f314579633
#
_entry.id   16dd2931deba2cfd723217f314579633
#
_cell.length_a   1.000
_cell.length_b   1.000
_cell.length_c   1.000
_cell.angle_alpha   90.00
_cell.angle_beta   90.00
_cell.angle_gamma   90.00
#
_symmetry.space_group_name_H-M   'P 1'
#
loop_
_entity.id
_entity.type
_entity.pdbx_description
1 polymer ?
#
loop_
_entity_poly.entity_id
_entity_poly.type
_entity_poly.pdbx_seq_one_letter_code
_entity_poly.pdbx_strand_id
1 'polypeptide(L)'
;HMIEDFSSGVEHGKTGQDIVGKLQEQHQNLRGVAGDFLNKVQTINDSIQDKYNKFYQAADQAVAVDANELDVPIAKLAAKINKERTLGYRKEAVDHVLGIVDQLKETAENGKVKPSMIKQAMSDLQQGHDRIVDSNRYGAETYLEAKKGLNSLLQDKMGPEMSEALANIDKQYK
;
A
#
# COMPACT_ATOMS: atom_id res chain seq x y z
N HIS A 1 -5.00 13.90 15.79
CA HIS A 1 -4.70 14.84 14.73
C HIS A 1 -5.50 16.12 14.84
N MET A 2 -5.39 17.00 13.86
CA MET A 2 -5.98 18.33 13.89
C MET A 2 -7.49 18.35 14.17
N ILE A 3 -8.26 17.42 13.64
CA ILE A 3 -9.70 17.34 13.86
C ILE A 3 -10.02 16.94 15.31
N GLU A 4 -9.34 15.96 15.85
CA GLU A 4 -9.50 15.52 17.23
C GLU A 4 -9.05 16.59 18.22
N ASP A 5 -7.89 17.20 17.98
CA ASP A 5 -7.37 18.27 18.82
C ASP A 5 -8.32 19.47 18.85
N PHE A 6 -8.91 19.80 17.71
CA PHE A 6 -9.87 20.86 17.62
C PHE A 6 -11.13 20.60 18.45
N SER A 7 -11.68 19.39 18.38
CA SER A 7 -12.84 18.99 19.17
C SER A 7 -12.53 18.97 20.66
N SER A 8 -11.40 18.41 21.06
CA SER A 8 -10.96 18.35 22.46
C SER A 8 -10.72 19.74 23.04
N GLY A 9 -10.13 20.66 22.26
CA GLY A 9 -9.90 22.02 22.69
C GLY A 9 -11.19 22.75 23.06
N VAL A 10 -12.25 22.52 22.30
CA VAL A 10 -13.56 23.11 22.56
C VAL A 10 -14.20 22.52 23.83
N GLU A 11 -14.03 21.20 24.07
CA GLU A 11 -14.59 20.54 25.25
C GLU A 11 -13.99 21.01 26.56
N HIS A 12 -12.74 21.43 26.56
CA HIS A 12 -12.02 21.79 27.76
C HIS A 12 -12.07 23.26 28.16
N GLY A 13 -12.63 24.13 27.32
CA GLY A 13 -12.79 25.55 27.63
C GLY A 13 -14.04 25.83 28.45
N LYS A 14 -13.92 26.08 29.77
CA LYS A 14 -15.11 26.21 30.65
C LYS A 14 -14.99 27.28 31.68
N THR A 15 -15.90 28.28 31.71
CA THR A 15 -15.98 29.27 32.78
C THR A 15 -17.40 29.69 33.04
N GLY A 16 -18.35 29.31 33.48
CA GLY A 16 -19.71 29.76 33.74
C GLY A 16 -20.73 29.11 32.84
N GLN A 17 -22.00 29.10 33.27
CA GLN A 17 -23.06 28.36 32.58
C GLN A 17 -23.40 28.92 31.21
N ASP A 18 -23.45 30.25 31.07
CA ASP A 18 -23.77 30.88 29.77
C ASP A 18 -22.65 30.66 28.75
N ILE A 19 -21.42 30.70 29.25
CA ILE A 19 -20.26 30.43 28.42
C ILE A 19 -20.20 28.95 28.04
N VAL A 20 -20.50 28.08 29.00
CA VAL A 20 -20.57 26.63 28.76
C VAL A 20 -21.63 26.31 27.69
N GLY A 21 -22.82 26.94 27.78
CA GLY A 21 -23.86 26.74 26.78
C GLY A 21 -23.41 27.17 25.37
N LYS A 22 -22.79 28.35 25.27
CA LYS A 22 -22.24 28.83 24.00
C LYS A 22 -21.12 27.92 23.47
N LEU A 23 -20.25 27.46 24.34
CA LEU A 23 -19.16 26.56 23.95
C LEU A 23 -19.71 25.21 23.52
N GLN A 24 -20.75 24.70 24.17
CA GLN A 24 -21.40 23.48 23.74
C GLN A 24 -22.05 23.62 22.37
N GLU A 25 -22.70 24.75 22.12
CA GLU A 25 -23.29 25.05 20.82
C GLU A 25 -22.21 25.12 19.72
N GLN A 26 -21.11 25.83 19.99
CA GLN A 26 -19.98 25.90 19.08
C GLN A 26 -19.35 24.53 18.88
N HIS A 27 -19.23 23.75 19.95
CA HIS A 27 -18.68 22.40 19.85
C HIS A 27 -19.55 21.51 18.97
N GLN A 28 -20.88 21.57 19.10
CA GLN A 28 -21.78 20.83 18.23
C GLN A 28 -21.64 21.25 16.76
N ASN A 29 -21.54 22.55 16.52
CA ASN A 29 -21.32 23.06 15.16
C ASN A 29 -19.96 22.62 14.59
N LEU A 30 -18.92 22.65 15.42
CA LEU A 30 -17.59 22.20 15.01
C LEU A 30 -17.57 20.68 14.78
N ARG A 31 -18.28 19.91 15.58
CA ARG A 31 -18.43 18.46 15.34
C ARG A 31 -19.12 18.19 14.02
N GLY A 32 -20.16 18.96 13.69
CA GLY A 32 -20.85 18.84 12.42
C GLY A 32 -19.93 19.13 11.25
N VAL A 33 -19.13 20.20 11.33
CA VAL A 33 -18.14 20.55 10.29
C VAL A 33 -17.05 19.49 10.20
N ALA A 34 -16.53 19.02 11.34
CA ALA A 34 -15.52 17.95 11.36
C ALA A 34 -16.08 16.64 10.79
N GLY A 35 -17.33 16.29 11.13
CA GLY A 35 -18.03 15.13 10.58
C GLY A 35 -18.19 15.22 9.06
N ASP A 36 -18.59 16.38 8.55
CA ASP A 36 -18.72 16.62 7.11
C ASP A 36 -17.36 16.52 6.41
N PHE A 37 -16.31 17.07 7.02
CA PHE A 37 -14.95 16.97 6.50
C PHE A 37 -14.48 15.50 6.46
N LEU A 38 -14.69 14.75 7.54
CA LEU A 38 -14.33 13.33 7.59
C LEU A 38 -15.09 12.51 6.55
N ASN A 39 -16.38 12.80 6.37
CA ASN A 39 -17.18 12.13 5.34
C ASN A 39 -16.66 12.43 3.95
N LYS A 40 -16.25 13.66 3.66
CA LYS A 40 -15.66 14.03 2.38
C LYS A 40 -14.33 13.33 2.14
N VAL A 41 -13.46 13.26 3.16
CA VAL A 41 -12.18 12.56 3.07
C VAL A 41 -12.42 11.07 2.83
N GLN A 42 -13.35 10.46 3.55
CA GLN A 42 -13.70 9.06 3.36
C GLN A 42 -14.28 8.81 1.97
N THR A 43 -15.14 9.68 1.48
CA THR A 43 -15.72 9.57 0.14
C THR A 43 -14.63 9.65 -0.94
N ILE A 44 -13.65 10.53 -0.78
CA ILE A 44 -12.51 10.63 -1.69
C ILE A 44 -11.68 9.35 -1.65
N ASN A 45 -11.38 8.84 -0.45
CA ASN A 45 -10.62 7.61 -0.29
C ASN A 45 -11.36 6.41 -0.89
N ASP A 46 -12.66 6.29 -0.65
CA ASP A 46 -13.50 5.24 -1.21
C ASP A 46 -13.53 5.31 -2.74
N SER A 47 -13.60 6.53 -3.30
CA SER A 47 -13.57 6.74 -4.74
C SER A 47 -12.24 6.30 -5.36
N ILE A 48 -11.10 6.61 -4.72
CA ILE A 48 -9.79 6.19 -5.17
C ILE A 48 -9.64 4.68 -5.06
N GLN A 49 -10.07 4.11 -3.93
CA GLN A 49 -10.05 2.65 -3.73
C GLN A 49 -10.90 1.94 -4.78
N ASP A 50 -12.06 2.49 -5.11
CA ASP A 50 -12.93 1.95 -6.16
C ASP A 50 -12.26 1.99 -7.53
N LYS A 51 -11.52 3.06 -7.84
CA LYS A 51 -10.74 3.15 -9.09
C LYS A 51 -9.66 2.07 -9.17
N TYR A 52 -8.93 1.84 -8.08
CA TYR A 52 -7.96 0.74 -8.02
C TYR A 52 -8.65 -0.61 -8.22
N ASN A 53 -9.76 -0.84 -7.53
CA ASN A 53 -10.50 -2.09 -7.64
C ASN A 53 -10.98 -2.35 -9.08
N LYS A 54 -11.53 -1.34 -9.72
CA LYS A 54 -11.97 -1.43 -11.12
C LYS A 54 -10.81 -1.67 -12.07
N PHE A 55 -9.71 -0.97 -11.84
CA PHE A 55 -8.49 -1.15 -12.64
C PHE A 55 -7.99 -2.58 -12.56
N TYR A 56 -7.83 -3.13 -11.34
CA TYR A 56 -7.31 -4.49 -11.18
C TYR A 56 -8.30 -5.56 -11.61
N GLN A 57 -9.60 -5.32 -11.51
CA GLN A 57 -10.58 -6.23 -12.10
C GLN A 57 -10.43 -6.34 -13.62
N ALA A 58 -10.24 -5.21 -14.28
CA ALA A 58 -10.00 -5.18 -15.72
C ALA A 58 -8.64 -5.82 -16.06
N ALA A 59 -7.61 -5.54 -15.30
CA ALA A 59 -6.28 -6.11 -15.50
C ALA A 59 -6.29 -7.63 -15.33
N ASP A 60 -7.00 -8.13 -14.34
CA ASP A 60 -7.11 -9.57 -14.09
C ASP A 60 -7.72 -10.34 -15.26
N GLN A 61 -8.60 -9.69 -16.02
CA GLN A 61 -9.22 -10.29 -17.20
C GLN A 61 -8.35 -10.16 -18.45
N ALA A 62 -7.57 -9.09 -18.54
CA ALA A 62 -6.79 -8.77 -19.75
C ALA A 62 -5.37 -9.29 -19.73
N VAL A 63 -4.79 -9.49 -18.54
CA VAL A 63 -3.37 -9.79 -18.37
C VAL A 63 -3.20 -11.03 -17.50
N ALA A 64 -2.33 -11.92 -17.93
CA ALA A 64 -1.94 -13.09 -17.15
C ALA A 64 -0.43 -13.19 -17.11
N VAL A 65 0.11 -13.45 -15.93
CA VAL A 65 1.56 -13.59 -15.71
C VAL A 65 1.85 -15.05 -15.40
N ASP A 66 2.79 -15.66 -16.15
CA ASP A 66 3.20 -17.02 -15.86
C ASP A 66 3.85 -17.09 -14.48
N ALA A 67 3.45 -18.06 -13.67
CA ALA A 67 4.02 -18.23 -12.33
C ALA A 67 5.54 -18.36 -12.37
N ASN A 68 6.08 -18.99 -13.42
CA ASN A 68 7.54 -19.13 -13.60
C ASN A 68 8.26 -17.79 -13.82
N GLU A 69 7.59 -16.79 -14.35
CA GLU A 69 8.19 -15.45 -14.56
C GLU A 69 8.47 -14.75 -13.23
N LEU A 70 7.80 -15.14 -12.15
CA LEU A 70 8.05 -14.60 -10.82
C LEU A 70 9.44 -14.98 -10.29
N ASP A 71 10.06 -16.02 -10.84
CA ASP A 71 11.40 -16.44 -10.46
C ASP A 71 12.48 -15.47 -10.96
N VAL A 72 12.22 -14.71 -12.02
CA VAL A 72 13.20 -13.79 -12.62
C VAL A 72 13.63 -12.68 -11.65
N PRO A 73 12.71 -11.90 -11.04
CA PRO A 73 13.12 -10.89 -10.05
C PRO A 73 13.79 -11.48 -8.82
N ILE A 74 13.40 -12.69 -8.42
CA ILE A 74 14.02 -13.38 -7.28
C ILE A 74 15.45 -13.80 -7.61
N ALA A 75 15.69 -14.32 -8.81
CA ALA A 75 17.03 -14.67 -9.26
C ALA A 75 17.96 -13.45 -9.31
N LYS A 76 17.44 -12.30 -9.78
CA LYS A 76 18.20 -11.04 -9.80
C LYS A 76 18.55 -10.58 -8.40
N LEU A 77 17.60 -10.67 -7.47
CA LEU A 77 17.82 -10.32 -6.07
C LEU A 77 18.88 -11.22 -5.44
N ALA A 78 18.78 -12.52 -5.66
CA ALA A 78 19.75 -13.48 -5.15
C ALA A 78 21.17 -13.22 -5.69
N ALA A 79 21.29 -12.89 -6.97
CA ALA A 79 22.57 -12.56 -7.58
C ALA A 79 23.17 -11.29 -6.95
N LYS A 80 22.36 -10.28 -6.69
CA LYS A 80 22.81 -9.06 -6.04
C LYS A 80 23.29 -9.32 -4.62
N ILE A 81 22.54 -10.08 -3.84
CA ILE A 81 22.89 -10.44 -2.45
C ILE A 81 24.21 -11.21 -2.41
N ASN A 82 24.38 -12.17 -3.32
CA ASN A 82 25.64 -12.93 -3.42
C ASN A 82 26.82 -12.05 -3.80
N LYS A 83 26.64 -11.13 -4.74
CA LYS A 83 27.67 -10.18 -5.17
C LYS A 83 28.11 -9.27 -4.04
N GLU A 84 27.17 -8.77 -3.28
CA GLU A 84 27.42 -7.85 -2.16
C GLU A 84 27.86 -8.58 -0.88
N ARG A 85 27.69 -9.89 -0.82
CA ARG A 85 27.98 -10.71 0.36
C ARG A 85 27.23 -10.27 1.61
N THR A 86 25.96 -9.91 1.42
CA THR A 86 25.10 -9.36 2.48
C THR A 86 24.04 -10.33 2.99
N LEU A 87 24.11 -11.61 2.62
CA LEU A 87 23.08 -12.60 3.00
C LEU A 87 22.86 -12.69 4.52
N GLY A 88 23.94 -12.62 5.31
CA GLY A 88 23.83 -12.69 6.76
C GLY A 88 22.94 -11.59 7.36
N TYR A 89 22.92 -10.42 6.75
CA TYR A 89 22.11 -9.29 7.17
C TYR A 89 20.70 -9.29 6.59
N ARG A 90 20.47 -10.10 5.56
CA ARG A 90 19.21 -10.12 4.79
C ARG A 90 18.42 -11.41 4.95
N LYS A 91 18.94 -12.38 5.69
CA LYS A 91 18.41 -13.75 5.70
C LYS A 91 16.93 -13.82 6.08
N GLU A 92 16.53 -13.17 7.16
CA GLU A 92 15.13 -13.17 7.59
C GLU A 92 14.21 -12.53 6.54
N ALA A 93 14.66 -11.42 5.97
CA ALA A 93 13.91 -10.74 4.92
C ALA A 93 13.83 -11.61 3.65
N VAL A 94 14.92 -12.25 3.26
CA VAL A 94 14.93 -13.17 2.11
C VAL A 94 13.95 -14.31 2.33
N ASP A 95 13.96 -14.93 3.49
CA ASP A 95 13.06 -16.03 3.80
C ASP A 95 11.61 -15.60 3.73
N HIS A 96 11.30 -14.39 4.26
CA HIS A 96 9.95 -13.84 4.20
C HIS A 96 9.54 -13.47 2.77
N VAL A 97 10.44 -12.86 1.99
CA VAL A 97 10.19 -12.54 0.58
C VAL A 97 9.90 -13.81 -0.21
N LEU A 98 10.68 -14.87 -0.03
CA LEU A 98 10.44 -16.16 -0.67
C LEU A 98 9.09 -16.76 -0.29
N GLY A 99 8.71 -16.63 0.99
CA GLY A 99 7.39 -17.06 1.45
C GLY A 99 6.25 -16.30 0.77
N ILE A 100 6.39 -14.98 0.62
CA ILE A 100 5.40 -14.14 -0.08
C ILE A 100 5.27 -14.56 -1.54
N VAL A 101 6.40 -14.77 -2.22
CA VAL A 101 6.41 -15.19 -3.63
C VAL A 101 5.82 -16.60 -3.79
N ASP A 102 6.15 -17.52 -2.88
CA ASP A 102 5.57 -18.86 -2.91
C ASP A 102 4.06 -18.83 -2.73
N GLN A 103 3.54 -18.03 -1.80
CA GLN A 103 2.11 -17.84 -1.64
C GLN A 103 1.47 -17.24 -2.88
N LEU A 104 2.15 -16.29 -3.52
CA LEU A 104 1.69 -15.71 -4.78
C LEU A 104 1.58 -16.78 -5.86
N LYS A 105 2.57 -17.64 -5.99
CA LYS A 105 2.55 -18.76 -6.95
C LYS A 105 1.39 -19.73 -6.67
N GLU A 106 1.03 -19.93 -5.41
CA GLU A 106 -0.09 -20.79 -5.04
C GLU A 106 -1.44 -20.24 -5.52
N THR A 107 -1.54 -18.94 -5.78
CA THR A 107 -2.75 -18.35 -6.36
C THR A 107 -2.92 -18.64 -7.84
N ALA A 108 -1.92 -19.22 -8.50
CA ALA A 108 -1.95 -19.47 -9.93
C ALA A 108 -3.11 -20.40 -10.33
N GLU A 109 -3.81 -20.02 -11.38
CA GLU A 109 -4.82 -20.84 -12.05
C GLU A 109 -4.29 -21.18 -13.43
N ASN A 110 -4.16 -22.47 -13.73
CA ASN A 110 -3.56 -22.94 -15.00
C ASN A 110 -2.15 -22.36 -15.24
N GLY A 111 -1.37 -22.21 -14.17
CA GLY A 111 -0.01 -21.66 -14.25
C GLY A 111 0.05 -20.15 -14.39
N LYS A 112 -1.06 -19.44 -14.33
CA LYS A 112 -1.15 -17.99 -14.49
C LYS A 112 -1.52 -17.30 -13.19
N VAL A 113 -0.87 -16.19 -12.89
CA VAL A 113 -1.11 -15.36 -11.71
C VAL A 113 -1.78 -14.05 -12.14
N LYS A 114 -2.79 -13.63 -11.38
CA LYS A 114 -3.54 -12.41 -11.68
C LYS A 114 -2.79 -11.16 -11.21
N PRO A 115 -2.89 -10.04 -11.94
CA PRO A 115 -2.32 -8.76 -11.52
C PRO A 115 -2.73 -8.31 -10.12
N SER A 116 -3.98 -8.54 -9.71
CA SER A 116 -4.45 -8.19 -8.36
C SER A 116 -3.70 -8.95 -7.26
N MET A 117 -3.33 -10.21 -7.53
CA MET A 117 -2.55 -11.03 -6.60
C MET A 117 -1.10 -10.53 -6.50
N ILE A 118 -0.52 -10.12 -7.62
CA ILE A 118 0.81 -9.50 -7.63
C ILE A 118 0.78 -8.18 -6.84
N LYS A 119 -0.26 -7.38 -7.00
CA LYS A 119 -0.45 -6.15 -6.22
C LYS A 119 -0.51 -6.43 -4.72
N GLN A 120 -1.21 -7.47 -4.31
CA GLN A 120 -1.27 -7.87 -2.91
C GLN A 120 0.11 -8.28 -2.39
N ALA A 121 0.87 -9.05 -3.15
CA ALA A 121 2.24 -9.42 -2.79
C ALA A 121 3.13 -8.18 -2.64
N MET A 122 3.01 -7.21 -3.54
CA MET A 122 3.75 -5.94 -3.45
C MET A 122 3.41 -5.16 -2.18
N SER A 123 2.14 -5.17 -1.80
CA SER A 123 1.69 -4.56 -0.54
C SER A 123 2.30 -5.27 0.68
N ASP A 124 2.33 -6.59 0.67
CA ASP A 124 2.93 -7.39 1.73
C ASP A 124 4.43 -7.11 1.86
N LEU A 125 5.12 -6.94 0.72
CA LEU A 125 6.54 -6.57 0.70
C LEU A 125 6.77 -5.17 1.28
N GLN A 126 5.90 -4.22 0.96
CA GLN A 126 5.98 -2.87 1.52
C GLN A 126 5.80 -2.89 3.04
N GLN A 127 4.85 -3.66 3.53
CA GLN A 127 4.65 -3.83 4.97
C GLN A 127 5.87 -4.44 5.65
N GLY A 128 6.50 -5.42 5.01
CA GLY A 128 7.75 -6.02 5.51
C GLY A 128 8.85 -4.98 5.63
N HIS A 129 9.04 -4.14 4.61
CA HIS A 129 9.97 -3.03 4.64
C HIS A 129 9.69 -2.08 5.80
N ASP A 130 8.45 -1.61 5.91
CA ASP A 130 8.07 -0.59 6.88
C ASP A 130 8.28 -1.06 8.32
N ARG A 131 8.09 -2.35 8.56
CA ARG A 131 8.26 -2.94 9.88
C ARG A 131 9.70 -2.93 10.38
N ILE A 132 10.68 -3.06 9.49
CA ILE A 132 12.08 -3.23 9.88
C ILE A 132 13.03 -2.14 9.40
N VAL A 133 12.54 -1.13 8.67
CA VAL A 133 13.41 -0.12 8.04
C VAL A 133 14.30 0.61 9.04
N ASP A 134 13.83 0.84 10.25
CA ASP A 134 14.58 1.56 11.28
C ASP A 134 15.60 0.66 11.99
N SER A 135 15.43 -0.65 11.96
CA SER A 135 16.28 -1.61 12.69
C SER A 135 17.20 -2.42 11.80
N ASN A 136 16.85 -2.64 10.54
CA ASN A 136 17.63 -3.45 9.61
C ASN A 136 17.52 -2.90 8.18
N ARG A 137 18.46 -2.02 7.83
CA ARG A 137 18.49 -1.38 6.52
C ARG A 137 18.62 -2.37 5.35
N TYR A 138 19.49 -3.37 5.49
CA TYR A 138 19.69 -4.37 4.43
C TYR A 138 18.46 -5.24 4.24
N GLY A 139 17.85 -5.66 5.33
CA GLY A 139 16.60 -6.41 5.26
C GLY A 139 15.47 -5.61 4.64
N ALA A 140 15.31 -4.34 5.03
CA ALA A 140 14.30 -3.44 4.46
C ALA A 140 14.51 -3.26 2.96
N GLU A 141 15.74 -3.02 2.53
CA GLU A 141 16.09 -2.89 1.11
C GLU A 141 15.73 -4.15 0.32
N THR A 142 15.89 -5.33 0.92
CA THR A 142 15.53 -6.60 0.29
C THR A 142 14.06 -6.63 -0.11
N TYR A 143 13.18 -6.20 0.78
CA TYR A 143 11.74 -6.10 0.49
C TYR A 143 11.45 -5.15 -0.67
N LEU A 144 12.07 -3.97 -0.68
CA LEU A 144 11.82 -2.98 -1.73
C LEU A 144 12.34 -3.44 -3.08
N GLU A 145 13.46 -4.14 -3.13
CA GLU A 145 13.99 -4.67 -4.38
C GLU A 145 13.11 -5.76 -4.95
N ALA A 146 12.60 -6.65 -4.10
CA ALA A 146 11.62 -7.65 -4.52
C ALA A 146 10.35 -6.98 -5.05
N LYS A 147 9.86 -5.96 -4.36
CA LYS A 147 8.69 -5.18 -4.81
C LYS A 147 8.93 -4.52 -6.16
N LYS A 148 10.08 -3.89 -6.36
CA LYS A 148 10.45 -3.29 -7.64
C LYS A 148 10.47 -4.32 -8.77
N GLY A 149 11.01 -5.50 -8.50
CA GLY A 149 11.06 -6.58 -9.48
C GLY A 149 9.68 -7.05 -9.90
N LEU A 150 8.77 -7.23 -8.95
CA LEU A 150 7.38 -7.60 -9.24
C LEU A 150 6.65 -6.49 -9.99
N ASN A 151 6.88 -5.24 -9.61
CA ASN A 151 6.27 -4.09 -10.27
C ASN A 151 6.71 -3.98 -11.73
N SER A 152 8.01 -4.16 -11.99
CA SER A 152 8.55 -4.13 -13.36
C SER A 152 7.95 -5.24 -14.21
N LEU A 153 7.86 -6.45 -13.67
CA LEU A 153 7.23 -7.57 -14.38
C LEU A 153 5.78 -7.26 -14.72
N LEU A 154 5.02 -6.74 -13.74
CA LEU A 154 3.62 -6.41 -13.94
C LEU A 154 3.44 -5.31 -14.99
N GLN A 155 4.26 -4.26 -14.94
CA GLN A 155 4.21 -3.17 -15.93
C GLN A 155 4.52 -3.67 -17.34
N ASP A 156 5.51 -4.54 -17.49
CA ASP A 156 5.86 -5.13 -18.78
C ASP A 156 4.69 -5.93 -19.36
N LYS A 157 3.98 -6.65 -18.52
CA LYS A 157 2.82 -7.46 -18.95
C LYS A 157 1.59 -6.63 -19.24
N MET A 158 1.35 -5.56 -18.47
CA MET A 158 0.21 -4.66 -18.70
C MET A 158 0.38 -3.81 -19.95
N GLY A 159 1.60 -3.42 -20.28
CA GLY A 159 1.88 -2.53 -21.38
C GLY A 159 1.68 -1.06 -21.06
N PRO A 160 2.00 -0.16 -22.04
CA PRO A 160 2.04 1.28 -21.79
C PRO A 160 0.70 1.89 -21.40
N GLU A 161 -0.39 1.49 -22.04
CA GLU A 161 -1.71 2.09 -21.80
C GLU A 161 -2.22 1.79 -20.38
N MET A 162 -2.11 0.54 -19.96
CA MET A 162 -2.54 0.15 -18.62
C MET A 162 -1.62 0.73 -17.55
N SER A 163 -0.32 0.78 -17.82
CA SER A 163 0.65 1.38 -16.90
C SER A 163 0.38 2.87 -16.72
N GLU A 164 0.03 3.58 -17.79
CA GLU A 164 -0.34 4.99 -17.72
C GLU A 164 -1.63 5.20 -16.95
N ALA A 165 -2.65 4.37 -17.17
CA ALA A 165 -3.91 4.43 -16.44
C ALA A 165 -3.68 4.25 -14.93
N LEU A 166 -2.85 3.29 -14.55
CA LEU A 166 -2.50 3.08 -13.13
C LEU A 166 -1.73 4.28 -12.56
N ALA A 167 -0.78 4.82 -13.30
CA ALA A 167 -0.02 6.00 -12.87
C ALA A 167 -0.94 7.21 -12.64
N ASN A 168 -1.99 7.38 -13.46
CA ASN A 168 -2.97 8.44 -13.28
C ASN A 168 -3.78 8.25 -12.00
N ILE A 169 -4.15 7.03 -11.64
CA ILE A 169 -4.81 6.75 -10.37
C ILE A 169 -3.87 7.04 -9.20
N ASP A 170 -2.62 6.63 -9.29
CA ASP A 170 -1.59 6.89 -8.27
C ASP A 170 -1.41 8.38 -8.01
N LYS A 171 -1.46 9.21 -9.07
CA LYS A 171 -1.37 10.67 -8.92
C LYS A 171 -2.54 11.25 -8.13
N GLN A 172 -3.73 10.71 -8.28
CA GLN A 172 -4.91 11.15 -7.55
C GLN A 172 -4.84 10.79 -6.07
N TYR A 173 -4.13 9.70 -5.75
CA TYR A 173 -3.94 9.26 -4.37
C TYR A 173 -3.04 10.20 -3.56
N LYS A 174 -2.09 10.83 -4.21
CA LYS A 174 -1.19 11.80 -3.59
C LYS A 174 -1.83 13.19 -3.57
#